data_e4d2145dedeb530cc0d1e0bada515727
#
_entry.id   e4d2145dedeb530cc0d1e0bada515727
#
_cell.length_a   1.000
_cell.length_b   1.000
_cell.length_c   1.000
_cell.angle_alpha   90.00
_cell.angle_beta   90.00
_cell.angle_gamma   90.00
#
_symmetry.space_group_name_H-M   'P 1'
#
loop_
_entity.id
_entity.type
_entity.pdbx_description
1 polymer ?
#
loop_
_entity_poly.entity_id
_entity_poly.type
_entity_poly.pdbx_seq_one_letter_code
_entity_poly.pdbx_strand_id
1 'polypeptide(L)'
;MMKMLKNRKKRVCAGMAALLAAFCVLSACSKKESDAQETRKLIMGTFTEDSVTDRAGKAVAATISNTVPGIYVETWPSKGAYVSMDHLFDGTYDLVIVPAGAALETYTGTGACEGERKEKLRAIAACYPIVSTWASPKELGLSEVQELKGHPLAVGNEGSETAKVSGEVFDVLGINEENSEIWYYGIKGGADGIRDQWADGIHAFTESPVSAYKDLASENRIRFLSYTDEELDAILTGHPEYSKITIPAETYENQDEEITTFCEKVLVCVSADMDEELAHEIAWALEVNGPVYTAGQDFMRAMDDKEFRALDLPVPLHDGARRYYEEQGYFK
;
A
#
# COMPACT_ATOMS: atom_id res chain seq x y z
N MET A 1 -85.39 15.61 -32.45
CA MET A 1 -84.57 15.05 -31.39
C MET A 1 -83.41 14.09 -31.88
N MET A 2 -83.55 13.51 -33.08
CA MET A 2 -82.60 12.52 -33.60
C MET A 2 -81.32 13.11 -34.28
N LYS A 3 -81.31 14.37 -34.72
CA LYS A 3 -80.14 15.01 -35.35
C LYS A 3 -79.08 15.54 -34.33
N MET A 4 -79.47 15.78 -33.08
CA MET A 4 -78.51 16.23 -32.05
C MET A 4 -77.62 15.11 -31.47
N LEU A 5 -78.12 13.88 -31.44
CA LEU A 5 -77.36 12.73 -30.93
C LEU A 5 -76.25 12.28 -31.87
N LYS A 6 -76.40 12.50 -33.18
CA LYS A 6 -75.41 12.07 -34.20
C LYS A 6 -74.14 12.96 -34.17
N ASN A 7 -74.25 14.24 -33.81
CA ASN A 7 -73.12 15.17 -33.72
C ASN A 7 -72.31 15.00 -32.41
N ARG A 8 -72.93 14.48 -31.36
CA ARG A 8 -72.20 14.23 -30.09
C ARG A 8 -71.28 13.02 -30.20
N LYS A 9 -71.69 11.96 -30.92
CA LYS A 9 -70.83 10.76 -31.14
C LYS A 9 -69.61 11.06 -32.02
N LYS A 10 -69.72 11.94 -33.01
CA LYS A 10 -68.57 12.34 -33.87
C LYS A 10 -67.54 13.21 -33.11
N ARG A 11 -67.96 14.03 -32.16
CA ARG A 11 -67.05 14.86 -31.33
C ARG A 11 -66.34 14.04 -30.26
N VAL A 12 -66.92 12.97 -29.73
CA VAL A 12 -66.29 12.09 -28.76
C VAL A 12 -65.24 11.19 -29.44
N CYS A 13 -65.50 10.69 -30.66
CA CYS A 13 -64.51 9.93 -31.42
C CYS A 13 -63.30 10.75 -31.88
N ALA A 14 -63.50 12.05 -32.22
CA ALA A 14 -62.41 12.92 -32.59
C ALA A 14 -61.52 13.32 -31.41
N GLY A 15 -62.09 13.42 -30.20
CA GLY A 15 -61.32 13.72 -28.98
C GLY A 15 -60.49 12.52 -28.49
N MET A 16 -61.02 11.29 -28.66
CA MET A 16 -60.26 10.09 -28.28
C MET A 16 -59.11 9.77 -29.27
N ALA A 17 -59.28 10.07 -30.55
CA ALA A 17 -58.18 9.89 -31.54
C ALA A 17 -57.04 10.91 -31.31
N ALA A 18 -57.32 12.13 -30.90
CA ALA A 18 -56.30 13.14 -30.58
C ALA A 18 -55.55 12.81 -29.26
N LEU A 19 -56.23 12.24 -28.26
CA LEU A 19 -55.57 11.78 -27.00
C LEU A 19 -54.69 10.55 -27.21
N LEU A 20 -55.05 9.63 -28.08
CA LEU A 20 -54.18 8.46 -28.44
C LEU A 20 -52.95 8.88 -29.25
N ALA A 21 -53.03 9.87 -30.14
CA ALA A 21 -51.90 10.41 -30.88
C ALA A 21 -50.93 11.19 -29.97
N ALA A 22 -51.42 11.92 -28.96
CA ALA A 22 -50.57 12.60 -27.97
C ALA A 22 -49.82 11.62 -27.03
N PHE A 23 -50.42 10.44 -26.74
CA PHE A 23 -49.76 9.40 -25.92
C PHE A 23 -48.68 8.65 -26.68
N CYS A 24 -48.78 8.52 -27.99
CA CYS A 24 -47.72 7.88 -28.82
C CYS A 24 -46.51 8.79 -29.05
N VAL A 25 -46.68 10.13 -29.00
CA VAL A 25 -45.54 11.07 -29.17
C VAL A 25 -44.74 11.23 -27.87
N LEU A 26 -45.36 11.01 -26.71
CA LEU A 26 -44.67 11.03 -25.40
C LEU A 26 -43.92 9.74 -25.09
N SER A 27 -44.23 8.64 -25.77
CA SER A 27 -43.49 7.37 -25.62
C SER A 27 -42.24 7.27 -26.54
N ALA A 28 -42.05 8.22 -27.47
CA ALA A 28 -40.90 8.22 -28.40
C ALA A 28 -39.71 9.07 -27.88
N CYS A 29 -39.84 9.73 -26.70
CA CYS A 29 -38.77 10.57 -26.12
C CYS A 29 -38.19 10.04 -24.82
N SER A 30 -38.22 8.72 -24.55
CA SER A 30 -37.49 8.16 -23.41
C SER A 30 -36.92 6.78 -23.71
N LYS A 31 -36.14 6.69 -24.77
CA LYS A 31 -35.02 5.77 -24.84
C LYS A 31 -33.75 6.62 -24.96
N LYS A 32 -33.38 7.30 -23.89
CA LYS A 32 -32.00 7.38 -23.52
C LYS A 32 -31.67 5.96 -23.05
N GLU A 33 -31.17 5.12 -23.95
CA GLU A 33 -30.33 4.03 -23.53
C GLU A 33 -29.30 4.70 -22.65
N SER A 34 -29.40 4.50 -21.33
CA SER A 34 -28.21 4.56 -20.50
C SER A 34 -27.33 3.47 -21.10
N ASP A 35 -26.29 3.86 -21.82
CA ASP A 35 -25.11 3.01 -21.95
C ASP A 35 -24.71 2.70 -20.51
N ALA A 36 -25.22 1.60 -20.00
CA ALA A 36 -24.67 0.99 -18.81
C ALA A 36 -23.28 0.53 -19.29
N GLN A 37 -22.29 1.37 -19.06
CA GLN A 37 -20.90 1.07 -19.34
C GLN A 37 -20.65 -0.28 -18.68
N GLU A 38 -20.35 -1.31 -19.46
CA GLU A 38 -20.16 -2.66 -18.95
C GLU A 38 -19.00 -2.58 -17.93
N THR A 39 -19.29 -2.90 -16.67
CA THR A 39 -18.30 -2.80 -15.60
C THR A 39 -17.25 -3.88 -15.82
N ARG A 40 -16.02 -3.47 -16.11
CA ARG A 40 -14.87 -4.37 -16.18
C ARG A 40 -14.43 -4.73 -14.77
N LYS A 41 -14.41 -6.03 -14.47
CA LYS A 41 -13.90 -6.56 -13.21
C LYS A 41 -12.39 -6.79 -13.34
N LEU A 42 -11.63 -6.30 -12.36
CA LEU A 42 -10.23 -6.58 -12.16
C LEU A 42 -10.05 -7.35 -10.85
N ILE A 43 -9.04 -8.20 -10.76
CA ILE A 43 -8.70 -8.96 -9.56
C ILE A 43 -7.36 -8.46 -9.03
N MET A 44 -7.34 -8.05 -7.75
CA MET A 44 -6.13 -7.65 -7.04
C MET A 44 -5.72 -8.72 -6.04
N GLY A 45 -4.53 -9.29 -6.22
CA GLY A 45 -3.90 -10.16 -5.23
C GLY A 45 -3.42 -9.36 -4.03
N THR A 46 -3.87 -9.75 -2.82
CA THR A 46 -3.41 -9.21 -1.53
C THR A 46 -2.65 -10.28 -0.75
N PHE A 47 -2.29 -10.00 0.48
CA PHE A 47 -1.66 -10.99 1.36
C PHE A 47 -2.71 -11.75 2.18
N THR A 48 -2.25 -12.46 3.23
CA THR A 48 -3.11 -13.16 4.18
C THR A 48 -4.20 -12.22 4.68
N GLU A 49 -5.40 -12.75 4.77
CA GLU A 49 -6.59 -12.02 5.23
C GLU A 49 -6.32 -11.29 6.55
N ASP A 50 -6.81 -10.06 6.64
CA ASP A 50 -6.63 -9.12 7.78
C ASP A 50 -5.18 -8.66 8.06
N SER A 51 -4.19 -9.06 7.23
CA SER A 51 -2.85 -8.47 7.31
C SER A 51 -2.86 -6.97 6.96
N VAL A 52 -1.78 -6.26 7.29
CA VAL A 52 -1.62 -4.85 6.90
C VAL A 52 -1.72 -4.68 5.39
N THR A 53 -1.02 -5.55 4.65
CA THR A 53 -1.01 -5.54 3.18
C THR A 53 -2.39 -5.85 2.59
N ASP A 54 -3.17 -6.74 3.21
CA ASP A 54 -4.54 -7.01 2.79
C ASP A 54 -5.46 -5.80 3.04
N ARG A 55 -5.33 -5.13 4.19
CA ARG A 55 -6.07 -3.89 4.46
C ARG A 55 -5.70 -2.79 3.48
N ALA A 56 -4.41 -2.63 3.16
CA ALA A 56 -3.95 -1.68 2.15
C ALA A 56 -4.52 -2.01 0.76
N GLY A 57 -4.46 -3.28 0.35
CA GLY A 57 -5.02 -3.74 -0.91
C GLY A 57 -6.53 -3.49 -1.03
N LYS A 58 -7.29 -3.75 0.04
CA LYS A 58 -8.73 -3.44 0.10
C LYS A 58 -8.99 -1.93 -0.04
N ALA A 59 -8.17 -1.07 0.59
CA ALA A 59 -8.28 0.38 0.45
C ALA A 59 -7.96 0.85 -0.99
N VAL A 60 -6.89 0.34 -1.59
CA VAL A 60 -6.51 0.60 -2.99
C VAL A 60 -7.63 0.15 -3.94
N ALA A 61 -8.12 -1.08 -3.81
CA ALA A 61 -9.18 -1.64 -4.64
C ALA A 61 -10.47 -0.82 -4.57
N ALA A 62 -10.87 -0.42 -3.34
CA ALA A 62 -12.05 0.42 -3.12
C ALA A 62 -11.90 1.79 -3.78
N THR A 63 -10.70 2.37 -3.73
CA THR A 63 -10.45 3.67 -4.36
C THR A 63 -10.50 3.61 -5.87
N ILE A 64 -9.84 2.63 -6.47
CA ILE A 64 -9.91 2.44 -7.94
C ILE A 64 -11.38 2.26 -8.36
N SER A 65 -12.12 1.37 -7.67
CA SER A 65 -13.52 1.07 -7.98
C SER A 65 -14.44 2.29 -7.84
N ASN A 66 -14.17 3.18 -6.88
CA ASN A 66 -14.98 4.36 -6.63
C ASN A 66 -14.58 5.58 -7.49
N THR A 67 -13.39 5.54 -8.10
CA THR A 67 -12.84 6.70 -8.82
C THR A 67 -12.82 6.48 -10.32
N VAL A 68 -12.45 5.28 -10.80
CA VAL A 68 -12.33 4.98 -12.23
C VAL A 68 -13.66 4.47 -12.78
N PRO A 69 -14.32 5.23 -13.70
CA PRO A 69 -15.63 4.84 -14.22
C PRO A 69 -15.59 3.50 -14.94
N GLY A 70 -16.54 2.62 -14.63
CA GLY A 70 -16.67 1.31 -15.29
C GLY A 70 -15.64 0.26 -14.86
N ILE A 71 -14.86 0.53 -13.80
CA ILE A 71 -13.91 -0.42 -13.21
C ILE A 71 -14.40 -0.86 -11.83
N TYR A 72 -14.35 -2.16 -11.56
CA TYR A 72 -14.55 -2.74 -10.24
C TYR A 72 -13.39 -3.67 -9.90
N VAL A 73 -12.71 -3.44 -8.79
CA VAL A 73 -11.58 -4.24 -8.31
C VAL A 73 -12.02 -5.11 -7.15
N GLU A 74 -11.91 -6.42 -7.31
CA GLU A 74 -12.12 -7.41 -6.26
C GLU A 74 -10.78 -7.84 -5.67
N THR A 75 -10.69 -7.96 -4.36
CA THR A 75 -9.45 -8.41 -3.68
C THR A 75 -9.50 -9.90 -3.40
N TRP A 76 -8.42 -10.60 -3.71
CA TRP A 76 -8.23 -12.02 -3.41
C TRP A 76 -7.00 -12.21 -2.53
N PRO A 77 -7.17 -12.77 -1.30
CA PRO A 77 -6.05 -13.08 -0.43
C PRO A 77 -5.11 -14.10 -1.06
N SER A 78 -3.80 -13.93 -0.83
CA SER A 78 -2.76 -14.85 -1.29
C SER A 78 -1.86 -15.32 -0.15
N LYS A 79 -0.99 -16.30 -0.42
CA LYS A 79 -0.05 -16.86 0.56
C LYS A 79 1.31 -16.14 0.60
N GLY A 80 1.44 -15.00 -0.09
CA GLY A 80 2.66 -14.20 -0.09
C GLY A 80 2.94 -13.50 -1.42
N ALA A 81 3.98 -12.66 -1.43
CA ALA A 81 4.31 -11.80 -2.56
C ALA A 81 4.60 -12.58 -3.85
N TYR A 82 5.46 -13.61 -3.76
CA TYR A 82 5.86 -14.40 -4.93
C TYR A 82 4.68 -15.17 -5.53
N VAL A 83 3.81 -15.75 -4.69
CA VAL A 83 2.57 -16.39 -5.16
C VAL A 83 1.63 -15.40 -5.85
N SER A 84 1.53 -14.18 -5.32
CA SER A 84 0.74 -13.11 -5.96
C SER A 84 1.32 -12.74 -7.32
N MET A 85 2.63 -12.64 -7.45
CA MET A 85 3.29 -12.32 -8.71
C MET A 85 3.18 -13.45 -9.74
N ASP A 86 3.25 -14.72 -9.33
CA ASP A 86 2.97 -15.84 -10.23
C ASP A 86 1.56 -15.74 -10.81
N HIS A 87 0.57 -15.41 -9.98
CA HIS A 87 -0.82 -15.21 -10.42
C HIS A 87 -1.01 -13.96 -11.28
N LEU A 88 -0.18 -12.93 -11.11
CA LEU A 88 -0.17 -11.78 -12.03
C LEU A 88 0.30 -12.21 -13.44
N PHE A 89 1.33 -13.07 -13.53
CA PHE A 89 1.90 -13.49 -14.81
C PHE A 89 1.15 -14.66 -15.47
N ASP A 90 0.37 -15.44 -14.72
CA ASP A 90 -0.54 -16.45 -15.30
C ASP A 90 -1.91 -15.86 -15.70
N GLY A 91 -2.16 -14.57 -15.39
CA GLY A 91 -3.38 -13.85 -15.73
C GLY A 91 -4.54 -14.08 -14.75
N THR A 92 -4.28 -14.71 -13.61
CA THR A 92 -5.28 -14.88 -12.53
C THR A 92 -5.55 -13.55 -11.82
N TYR A 93 -4.50 -12.73 -11.63
CA TYR A 93 -4.60 -11.38 -11.07
C TYR A 93 -4.27 -10.32 -12.12
N ASP A 94 -4.96 -9.18 -12.07
CA ASP A 94 -4.68 -7.99 -12.88
C ASP A 94 -3.72 -7.02 -12.16
N LEU A 95 -3.81 -6.99 -10.82
CA LEU A 95 -2.98 -6.15 -9.94
C LEU A 95 -2.52 -6.98 -8.74
N VAL A 96 -1.37 -6.60 -8.18
CA VAL A 96 -0.89 -7.14 -6.91
C VAL A 96 -0.33 -6.05 -6.02
N ILE A 97 -0.38 -6.27 -4.70
CA ILE A 97 0.27 -5.39 -3.73
C ILE A 97 1.38 -6.18 -3.03
N VAL A 98 2.62 -5.72 -3.18
CA VAL A 98 3.81 -6.49 -2.80
C VAL A 98 4.94 -5.59 -2.27
N PRO A 99 5.81 -6.08 -1.35
CA PRO A 99 7.03 -5.38 -0.95
C PRO A 99 7.98 -5.14 -2.13
N ALA A 100 8.71 -4.04 -2.06
CA ALA A 100 9.63 -3.60 -3.10
C ALA A 100 10.77 -4.58 -3.38
N GLY A 101 11.30 -5.24 -2.34
CA GLY A 101 12.34 -6.26 -2.48
C GLY A 101 11.84 -7.48 -3.27
N ALA A 102 10.66 -7.99 -2.91
CA ALA A 102 10.06 -9.10 -3.65
C ALA A 102 9.75 -8.72 -5.11
N ALA A 103 9.32 -7.48 -5.37
CA ALA A 103 9.13 -6.97 -6.72
C ALA A 103 10.47 -6.88 -7.49
N LEU A 104 11.53 -6.41 -6.84
CA LEU A 104 12.87 -6.32 -7.41
C LEU A 104 13.42 -7.70 -7.77
N GLU A 105 13.37 -8.65 -6.84
CA GLU A 105 13.83 -10.03 -7.08
C GLU A 105 13.06 -10.67 -8.25
N THR A 106 11.75 -10.48 -8.30
CA THR A 106 10.93 -10.98 -9.42
C THR A 106 11.31 -10.32 -10.74
N TYR A 107 11.51 -9.00 -10.74
CA TYR A 107 11.87 -8.25 -11.95
C TYR A 107 13.26 -8.62 -12.47
N THR A 108 14.23 -8.80 -11.58
CA THR A 108 15.63 -9.08 -11.93
C THR A 108 15.93 -10.57 -12.08
N GLY A 109 15.10 -11.46 -11.53
CA GLY A 109 15.36 -12.91 -11.48
C GLY A 109 16.46 -13.25 -10.50
N THR A 110 16.48 -12.61 -9.35
CA THR A 110 17.47 -12.82 -8.26
C THR A 110 16.77 -13.34 -7.01
N GLY A 111 17.53 -13.64 -5.96
CA GLY A 111 16.98 -14.07 -4.68
C GLY A 111 16.06 -15.28 -4.79
N ALA A 112 14.85 -15.16 -4.27
CA ALA A 112 13.85 -16.24 -4.34
C ALA A 112 13.36 -16.53 -5.78
N CYS A 113 13.61 -15.64 -6.74
CA CYS A 113 13.24 -15.77 -8.15
C CYS A 113 14.46 -16.09 -9.05
N GLU A 114 15.55 -16.65 -8.51
CA GLU A 114 16.78 -16.90 -9.26
C GLU A 114 16.51 -17.71 -10.54
N GLY A 115 16.87 -17.11 -11.70
CA GLY A 115 16.66 -17.70 -13.02
C GLY A 115 15.24 -17.52 -13.61
N GLU A 116 14.32 -16.93 -12.89
CA GLU A 116 12.92 -16.72 -13.31
C GLU A 116 12.55 -15.23 -13.48
N ARG A 117 13.36 -14.50 -14.22
CA ARG A 117 13.17 -13.06 -14.45
C ARG A 117 11.83 -12.72 -15.11
N LYS A 118 11.06 -11.80 -14.51
CA LYS A 118 9.78 -11.30 -15.03
C LYS A 118 9.90 -9.82 -15.48
N GLU A 119 10.55 -9.60 -16.62
CA GLU A 119 10.83 -8.25 -17.16
C GLU A 119 9.59 -7.39 -17.44
N LYS A 120 8.39 -7.97 -17.45
CA LYS A 120 7.12 -7.26 -17.63
C LYS A 120 6.52 -6.74 -16.35
N LEU A 121 7.14 -6.96 -15.17
CA LEU A 121 6.64 -6.37 -13.93
C LEU A 121 6.76 -4.84 -13.97
N ARG A 122 5.68 -4.13 -13.59
CA ARG A 122 5.63 -2.68 -13.53
C ARG A 122 4.97 -2.21 -12.25
N ALA A 123 5.48 -1.13 -11.68
CA ALA A 123 4.81 -0.45 -10.58
C ALA A 123 3.81 0.59 -11.11
N ILE A 124 2.71 0.76 -10.39
CA ILE A 124 1.81 1.91 -10.55
C ILE A 124 2.16 2.98 -9.51
N ALA A 125 2.27 2.60 -8.23
CA ALA A 125 2.54 3.49 -7.12
C ALA A 125 3.10 2.73 -5.92
N ALA A 126 3.80 3.41 -5.01
CA ALA A 126 3.99 2.94 -3.64
C ALA A 126 2.76 3.29 -2.79
N CYS A 127 2.38 2.38 -1.88
CA CYS A 127 1.18 2.50 -1.04
C CYS A 127 1.53 2.91 0.40
N TYR A 128 2.47 2.22 1.02
CA TYR A 128 2.87 2.46 2.39
C TYR A 128 4.29 1.96 2.64
N PRO A 129 5.00 2.49 3.66
CA PRO A 129 6.29 1.99 4.06
C PRO A 129 6.18 0.87 5.10
N ILE A 130 7.03 -0.14 4.98
CA ILE A 130 7.44 -1.03 6.05
C ILE A 130 8.70 -0.40 6.65
N VAL A 131 8.64 0.00 7.92
CA VAL A 131 9.65 0.87 8.53
C VAL A 131 10.50 0.12 9.54
N SER A 132 11.82 0.29 9.49
CA SER A 132 12.73 -0.17 10.52
C SER A 132 12.57 0.72 11.77
N THR A 133 12.03 0.18 12.85
CA THR A 133 11.79 0.93 14.07
C THR A 133 12.47 0.25 15.25
N TRP A 134 13.52 0.88 15.78
CA TRP A 134 14.22 0.45 16.99
C TRP A 134 13.76 1.23 18.21
N ALA A 135 13.64 0.55 19.32
CA ALA A 135 13.36 1.18 20.60
C ALA A 135 14.17 0.52 21.72
N SER A 136 14.49 1.29 22.75
CA SER A 136 15.25 0.89 23.93
C SER A 136 14.58 1.39 25.21
N PRO A 137 14.78 0.73 26.38
CA PRO A 137 14.35 1.29 27.66
C PRO A 137 14.88 2.72 27.85
N LYS A 138 13.98 3.63 28.22
CA LYS A 138 14.30 5.07 28.39
C LYS A 138 15.42 5.34 29.39
N GLU A 139 15.50 4.52 30.42
CA GLU A 139 16.51 4.61 31.48
C GLU A 139 17.94 4.34 31.03
N LEU A 140 18.14 3.65 29.91
CA LEU A 140 19.46 3.42 29.33
C LEU A 140 20.02 4.67 28.62
N GLY A 141 19.17 5.61 28.23
CA GLY A 141 19.57 6.88 27.63
C GLY A 141 20.14 6.77 26.21
N LEU A 142 19.98 5.61 25.56
CA LEU A 142 20.44 5.40 24.17
C LEU A 142 19.63 6.24 23.18
N SER A 143 20.26 6.69 22.10
CA SER A 143 19.65 7.53 21.05
C SER A 143 19.91 7.03 19.64
N GLU A 144 20.95 6.23 19.46
CA GLU A 144 21.39 5.70 18.16
C GLU A 144 21.40 4.17 18.16
N VAL A 145 21.11 3.56 16.98
CA VAL A 145 21.02 2.11 16.86
C VAL A 145 22.36 1.41 17.12
N GLN A 146 23.48 2.01 16.73
CA GLN A 146 24.83 1.45 17.01
C GLN A 146 25.15 1.31 18.51
N GLU A 147 24.50 2.11 19.36
CA GLU A 147 24.69 2.05 20.81
C GLU A 147 24.11 0.77 21.42
N LEU A 148 23.31 0.02 20.67
CA LEU A 148 22.76 -1.29 21.07
C LEU A 148 23.82 -2.40 21.10
N LYS A 149 25.01 -2.17 20.57
CA LYS A 149 26.10 -3.14 20.64
C LYS A 149 26.48 -3.43 22.08
N GLY A 150 26.48 -4.69 22.46
CA GLY A 150 26.73 -5.11 23.84
C GLY A 150 25.48 -5.32 24.70
N HIS A 151 24.31 -5.04 24.16
CA HIS A 151 23.02 -5.17 24.83
C HIS A 151 22.26 -6.42 24.40
N PRO A 152 21.32 -6.95 25.22
CA PRO A 152 20.39 -8.00 24.81
C PRO A 152 19.30 -7.43 23.91
N LEU A 153 19.10 -8.06 22.73
CA LEU A 153 18.26 -7.56 21.63
C LEU A 153 17.17 -8.56 21.26
N ALA A 154 15.93 -8.10 21.11
CA ALA A 154 14.82 -8.90 20.55
C ALA A 154 14.52 -8.44 19.10
N VAL A 155 14.70 -9.34 18.13
CA VAL A 155 14.82 -9.04 16.70
C VAL A 155 13.75 -9.69 15.80
N GLY A 156 12.57 -9.94 16.32
CA GLY A 156 11.52 -10.64 15.59
C GLY A 156 11.59 -12.16 15.73
N ASN A 157 10.59 -12.88 15.24
CA ASN A 157 10.61 -14.34 15.23
C ASN A 157 11.69 -14.86 14.27
N GLU A 158 12.27 -15.99 14.58
CA GLU A 158 13.20 -16.66 13.68
C GLU A 158 12.55 -16.88 12.28
N GLY A 159 13.27 -16.50 11.23
CA GLY A 159 12.78 -16.56 9.85
C GLY A 159 11.78 -15.48 9.44
N SER A 160 11.48 -14.51 10.32
CA SER A 160 10.66 -13.34 9.95
C SER A 160 11.48 -12.29 9.18
N GLU A 161 10.78 -11.42 8.44
CA GLU A 161 11.41 -10.29 7.76
C GLU A 161 12.11 -9.35 8.76
N THR A 162 11.53 -9.12 9.95
CA THR A 162 12.19 -8.34 11.02
C THR A 162 13.53 -8.97 11.41
N ALA A 163 13.60 -10.29 11.57
CA ALA A 163 14.86 -10.97 11.94
C ALA A 163 15.90 -10.87 10.82
N LYS A 164 15.47 -11.01 9.54
CA LYS A 164 16.33 -10.86 8.38
C LYS A 164 16.93 -9.45 8.32
N VAL A 165 16.08 -8.42 8.37
CA VAL A 165 16.50 -7.01 8.31
C VAL A 165 17.36 -6.64 9.51
N SER A 166 17.08 -7.21 10.72
CA SER A 166 17.98 -7.03 11.87
C SER A 166 19.38 -7.57 11.59
N GLY A 167 19.49 -8.75 10.94
CA GLY A 167 20.78 -9.32 10.53
C GLY A 167 21.54 -8.42 9.57
N GLU A 168 20.87 -7.86 8.55
CA GLU A 168 21.46 -6.91 7.60
C GLU A 168 21.97 -5.64 8.29
N VAL A 169 21.18 -5.09 9.25
CA VAL A 169 21.62 -3.96 10.09
C VAL A 169 22.82 -4.36 10.95
N PHE A 170 22.82 -5.54 11.53
CA PHE A 170 23.90 -6.03 12.38
C PHE A 170 25.20 -6.20 11.63
N ASP A 171 25.14 -6.68 10.38
CA ASP A 171 26.33 -6.78 9.52
C ASP A 171 27.00 -5.41 9.30
N VAL A 172 26.21 -4.36 9.11
CA VAL A 172 26.71 -3.00 8.95
C VAL A 172 27.29 -2.44 10.26
N LEU A 173 26.59 -2.66 11.40
CA LEU A 173 26.97 -2.11 12.71
C LEU A 173 28.01 -2.97 13.46
N GLY A 174 28.36 -4.16 12.93
CA GLY A 174 29.25 -5.10 13.60
C GLY A 174 28.68 -5.62 14.92
N ILE A 175 27.35 -5.82 14.98
CA ILE A 175 26.64 -6.49 16.07
C ILE A 175 26.58 -7.98 15.71
N ASN A 176 26.83 -8.85 16.68
CA ASN A 176 26.78 -10.31 16.47
C ASN A 176 26.66 -11.04 17.82
N GLU A 177 26.47 -12.35 17.79
CA GLU A 177 26.33 -13.20 18.98
C GLU A 177 27.59 -13.26 19.87
N GLU A 178 28.76 -12.81 19.40
CA GLU A 178 29.98 -12.72 20.22
C GLU A 178 29.97 -11.47 21.12
N ASN A 179 29.22 -10.42 20.72
CA ASN A 179 29.21 -9.15 21.44
C ASN A 179 27.82 -8.70 21.95
N SER A 180 26.76 -9.41 21.60
CA SER A 180 25.38 -9.10 22.04
C SER A 180 24.56 -10.37 22.21
N GLU A 181 23.62 -10.39 23.14
CA GLU A 181 22.65 -11.47 23.23
C GLU A 181 21.49 -11.21 22.27
N ILE A 182 21.27 -12.10 21.31
CA ILE A 182 20.25 -11.96 20.27
C ILE A 182 19.10 -12.94 20.52
N TRP A 183 17.89 -12.40 20.71
CA TRP A 183 16.67 -13.15 21.00
C TRP A 183 15.68 -13.06 19.85
N TYR A 184 15.22 -14.22 19.37
CA TYR A 184 14.24 -14.31 18.27
C TYR A 184 12.81 -14.36 18.82
N TYR A 185 12.30 -13.22 19.25
CA TYR A 185 10.93 -13.04 19.70
C TYR A 185 10.20 -12.04 18.79
N GLY A 186 8.92 -12.33 18.46
CA GLY A 186 8.08 -11.42 17.70
C GLY A 186 7.90 -10.08 18.44
N ILE A 187 7.42 -9.06 17.72
CA ILE A 187 7.33 -7.67 18.17
C ILE A 187 6.66 -7.56 19.55
N LYS A 188 5.56 -8.30 19.78
CA LYS A 188 4.90 -8.32 21.09
C LYS A 188 5.80 -8.94 22.17
N GLY A 189 6.46 -10.06 21.88
CA GLY A 189 7.39 -10.69 22.82
C GLY A 189 8.56 -9.79 23.18
N GLY A 190 9.13 -9.08 22.20
CA GLY A 190 10.14 -8.05 22.43
C GLY A 190 9.64 -6.92 23.34
N ALA A 191 8.42 -6.43 23.10
CA ALA A 191 7.79 -5.41 23.96
C ALA A 191 7.59 -5.91 25.40
N ASP A 192 7.21 -7.18 25.59
CA ASP A 192 7.15 -7.81 26.90
C ASP A 192 8.56 -7.92 27.50
N GLY A 193 9.60 -8.15 26.69
CA GLY A 193 10.99 -8.16 27.10
C GLY A 193 11.48 -6.85 27.72
N ILE A 194 11.04 -5.71 27.20
CA ILE A 194 11.28 -4.39 27.81
C ILE A 194 10.59 -4.30 29.18
N ARG A 195 9.33 -4.75 29.29
CA ARG A 195 8.59 -4.71 30.56
C ARG A 195 9.22 -5.60 31.64
N ASP A 196 9.67 -6.78 31.22
CA ASP A 196 10.27 -7.80 32.07
C ASP A 196 11.79 -7.64 32.27
N GLN A 197 12.38 -6.61 31.63
CA GLN A 197 13.80 -6.21 31.75
C GLN A 197 14.80 -7.29 31.31
N TRP A 198 14.46 -8.08 30.26
CA TRP A 198 15.40 -9.00 29.65
C TRP A 198 15.84 -8.56 28.23
N ALA A 199 15.24 -7.51 27.66
CA ALA A 199 15.66 -6.91 26.42
C ALA A 199 15.96 -5.43 26.62
N ASP A 200 17.10 -4.97 26.09
CA ASP A 200 17.55 -3.59 26.08
C ASP A 200 17.33 -2.92 24.72
N GLY A 201 17.13 -3.72 23.66
CA GLY A 201 16.77 -3.25 22.33
C GLY A 201 15.71 -4.13 21.70
N ILE A 202 14.74 -3.51 21.04
CA ILE A 202 13.69 -4.22 20.29
C ILE A 202 13.57 -3.64 18.89
N HIS A 203 13.44 -4.53 17.90
CA HIS A 203 13.25 -4.18 16.50
C HIS A 203 11.88 -4.57 15.99
N ALA A 204 11.30 -3.68 15.18
CA ALA A 204 10.15 -3.97 14.35
C ALA A 204 10.43 -3.50 12.91
N PHE A 205 10.28 -4.39 11.94
CA PHE A 205 10.23 -4.03 10.52
C PHE A 205 8.82 -4.30 10.03
N THR A 206 7.98 -3.27 10.13
CA THR A 206 6.55 -3.33 9.84
C THR A 206 5.98 -1.93 9.63
N GLU A 207 4.64 -1.79 9.53
CA GLU A 207 3.98 -0.49 9.46
C GLU A 207 4.29 0.40 10.68
N SER A 208 4.37 1.70 10.45
CA SER A 208 4.49 2.71 11.50
C SER A 208 3.18 3.53 11.60
N PRO A 209 2.68 3.79 12.82
CA PRO A 209 3.24 3.46 14.13
C PRO A 209 2.97 2.01 14.57
N VAL A 210 4.01 1.37 15.13
CA VAL A 210 3.96 -0.02 15.63
C VAL A 210 3.06 -0.13 16.85
N SER A 211 2.03 -0.99 16.78
CA SER A 211 1.00 -1.07 17.84
C SER A 211 1.57 -1.41 19.21
N ALA A 212 2.46 -2.42 19.29
CA ALA A 212 3.07 -2.82 20.57
C ALA A 212 3.98 -1.73 21.18
N TYR A 213 4.52 -0.84 20.36
CA TYR A 213 5.37 0.27 20.83
C TYR A 213 4.54 1.45 21.32
N LYS A 214 3.31 1.63 20.79
CA LYS A 214 2.38 2.66 21.30
C LYS A 214 2.12 2.49 22.80
N ASP A 215 1.91 1.25 23.26
CA ASP A 215 1.66 0.96 24.67
C ASP A 215 2.88 1.31 25.53
N LEU A 216 4.09 0.89 25.12
CA LEU A 216 5.33 1.20 25.83
C LEU A 216 5.65 2.71 25.83
N ALA A 217 5.37 3.39 24.74
CA ALA A 217 5.56 4.84 24.61
C ALA A 217 4.58 5.61 25.52
N SER A 218 3.30 5.20 25.58
CA SER A 218 2.30 5.80 26.48
C SER A 218 2.65 5.63 27.95
N GLU A 219 3.26 4.48 28.31
CA GLU A 219 3.82 4.22 29.63
C GLU A 219 5.13 4.98 29.89
N ASN A 220 5.65 5.72 28.91
CA ASN A 220 6.95 6.44 28.94
C ASN A 220 8.14 5.52 29.28
N ARG A 221 8.09 4.26 28.81
CA ARG A 221 9.10 3.23 29.09
C ARG A 221 10.21 3.14 28.08
N ILE A 222 9.99 3.62 26.86
CA ILE A 222 10.94 3.49 25.75
C ILE A 222 11.35 4.84 25.19
N ARG A 223 12.51 4.83 24.57
CA ARG A 223 13.00 5.83 23.62
C ARG A 223 13.24 5.16 22.28
N PHE A 224 12.90 5.85 21.21
CA PHE A 224 13.19 5.42 19.85
C PHE A 224 14.61 5.80 19.47
N LEU A 225 15.23 4.96 18.62
CA LEU A 225 16.61 5.14 18.20
C LEU A 225 16.65 5.53 16.73
N SER A 226 17.54 6.46 16.39
CA SER A 226 17.82 6.86 15.01
C SER A 226 19.09 6.18 14.49
N TYR A 227 19.18 6.08 13.18
CA TYR A 227 20.44 5.78 12.51
C TYR A 227 21.19 7.09 12.23
N THR A 228 22.50 7.03 12.22
CA THR A 228 23.33 8.09 11.65
C THR A 228 23.26 8.11 10.13
N ASP A 229 23.65 9.20 9.48
CA ASP A 229 23.69 9.27 8.01
C ASP A 229 24.67 8.25 7.43
N GLU A 230 25.82 8.01 8.07
CA GLU A 230 26.81 7.04 7.64
C GLU A 230 26.28 5.59 7.69
N GLU A 231 25.52 5.25 8.74
CA GLU A 231 24.89 3.94 8.89
C GLU A 231 23.82 3.72 7.82
N LEU A 232 22.98 4.72 7.58
CA LEU A 232 21.96 4.66 6.53
C LEU A 232 22.59 4.53 5.15
N ASP A 233 23.61 5.32 4.83
CA ASP A 233 24.29 5.23 3.55
C ASP A 233 24.90 3.83 3.32
N ALA A 234 25.46 3.22 4.38
CA ALA A 234 25.99 1.86 4.31
C ALA A 234 24.90 0.81 4.09
N ILE A 235 23.76 0.90 4.81
CA ILE A 235 22.61 -0.01 4.66
C ILE A 235 22.03 0.12 3.25
N LEU A 236 21.72 1.35 2.82
CA LEU A 236 21.06 1.62 1.54
C LEU A 236 21.93 1.26 0.32
N THR A 237 23.26 1.32 0.45
CA THR A 237 24.19 0.96 -0.64
C THR A 237 24.05 -0.50 -1.06
N GLY A 238 23.76 -1.40 -0.10
CA GLY A 238 23.58 -2.84 -0.37
C GLY A 238 22.16 -3.24 -0.75
N HIS A 239 21.19 -2.35 -0.51
CA HIS A 239 19.76 -2.67 -0.54
C HIS A 239 18.96 -1.62 -1.34
N PRO A 240 18.91 -1.74 -2.68
CA PRO A 240 18.17 -0.79 -3.54
C PRO A 240 16.65 -0.81 -3.33
N GLU A 241 16.13 -1.81 -2.62
CA GLU A 241 14.73 -1.89 -2.18
C GLU A 241 14.42 -0.98 -1.00
N TYR A 242 15.44 -0.54 -0.24
CA TYR A 242 15.26 0.35 0.90
C TYR A 242 15.40 1.82 0.52
N SER A 243 14.74 2.67 1.29
CA SER A 243 14.79 4.13 1.15
C SER A 243 14.88 4.78 2.53
N LYS A 244 15.60 5.91 2.62
CA LYS A 244 15.60 6.72 3.83
C LYS A 244 14.21 7.27 4.09
N ILE A 245 13.77 7.25 5.35
CA ILE A 245 12.52 7.85 5.82
C ILE A 245 12.71 8.46 7.19
N THR A 246 11.86 9.44 7.51
CA THR A 246 11.77 10.02 8.85
C THR A 246 10.40 9.70 9.43
N ILE A 247 10.36 9.13 10.64
CA ILE A 247 9.14 9.03 11.44
C ILE A 247 8.97 10.39 12.13
N PRO A 248 7.90 11.15 11.85
CA PRO A 248 7.71 12.49 12.42
C PRO A 248 7.62 12.45 13.95
N ALA A 249 8.05 13.52 14.60
CA ALA A 249 7.77 13.73 16.01
C ALA A 249 6.27 13.58 16.31
N GLU A 250 5.93 13.20 17.53
CA GLU A 250 4.56 12.98 17.98
C GLU A 250 3.82 11.81 17.26
N THR A 251 4.53 10.97 16.51
CA THR A 251 3.97 9.71 15.95
C THR A 251 3.62 8.73 17.06
N TYR A 252 4.43 8.72 18.13
CA TYR A 252 4.17 7.99 19.37
C TYR A 252 4.04 8.96 20.55
N GLU A 253 3.30 8.58 21.56
CA GLU A 253 3.22 9.37 22.79
C GLU A 253 4.61 9.47 23.45
N ASN A 254 4.98 10.65 23.97
CA ASN A 254 6.32 10.95 24.53
C ASN A 254 7.51 10.83 23.56
N GLN A 255 7.27 10.88 22.25
CA GLN A 255 8.31 11.00 21.23
C GLN A 255 8.35 12.43 20.72
N ASP A 256 9.21 13.27 21.31
CA ASP A 256 9.30 14.70 21.03
C ASP A 256 10.19 15.03 19.82
N GLU A 257 11.02 14.08 19.37
CA GLU A 257 11.97 14.22 18.26
C GLU A 257 11.60 13.32 17.10
N GLU A 258 11.94 13.72 15.88
CA GLU A 258 11.83 12.86 14.71
C GLU A 258 12.84 11.70 14.77
N ILE A 259 12.51 10.57 14.14
CA ILE A 259 13.37 9.39 14.08
C ILE A 259 13.84 9.20 12.65
N THR A 260 15.13 9.31 12.43
CA THR A 260 15.77 9.05 11.13
C THR A 260 16.00 7.54 10.98
N THR A 261 15.44 6.95 9.93
CA THR A 261 15.47 5.50 9.69
C THR A 261 15.35 5.19 8.20
N PHE A 262 15.15 3.89 7.88
CA PHE A 262 14.87 3.44 6.52
C PHE A 262 13.57 2.64 6.45
N CYS A 263 13.06 2.50 5.25
CA CYS A 263 11.87 1.71 4.98
C CYS A 263 12.02 0.92 3.67
N GLU A 264 11.20 -0.11 3.56
CA GLU A 264 10.87 -0.74 2.30
C GLU A 264 9.47 -0.28 1.85
N LYS A 265 9.35 0.14 0.59
CA LYS A 265 8.04 0.53 0.04
C LYS A 265 7.23 -0.70 -0.30
N VAL A 266 5.92 -0.66 -0.06
CA VAL A 266 4.98 -1.65 -0.59
C VAL A 266 4.32 -1.07 -1.83
N LEU A 267 4.37 -1.80 -2.94
CA LEU A 267 4.03 -1.33 -4.27
C LEU A 267 2.71 -1.94 -4.77
N VAL A 268 1.93 -1.16 -5.51
CA VAL A 268 0.91 -1.67 -6.43
C VAL A 268 1.60 -1.98 -7.74
N CYS A 269 1.59 -3.26 -8.14
CA CYS A 269 2.23 -3.73 -9.35
C CYS A 269 1.23 -4.35 -10.32
N VAL A 270 1.57 -4.28 -11.60
CA VAL A 270 0.80 -4.80 -12.74
C VAL A 270 1.75 -5.41 -13.78
N SER A 271 1.20 -6.11 -14.78
CA SER A 271 1.96 -6.46 -15.99
C SER A 271 2.12 -5.25 -16.90
N ALA A 272 3.24 -5.13 -17.61
CA ALA A 272 3.43 -4.17 -18.71
C ALA A 272 2.41 -4.31 -19.85
N ASP A 273 1.70 -5.44 -19.89
CA ASP A 273 0.65 -5.70 -20.89
C ASP A 273 -0.71 -5.09 -20.47
N MET A 274 -0.84 -4.47 -19.28
CA MET A 274 -2.03 -3.70 -18.91
C MET A 274 -2.23 -2.55 -19.89
N ASP A 275 -3.51 -2.23 -20.17
CA ASP A 275 -3.85 -1.08 -21.01
C ASP A 275 -3.29 0.22 -20.43
N GLU A 276 -2.63 1.02 -21.28
CA GLU A 276 -1.91 2.23 -20.85
C GLU A 276 -2.85 3.28 -20.26
N GLU A 277 -4.05 3.45 -20.85
CA GLU A 277 -5.04 4.40 -20.33
C GLU A 277 -5.57 3.95 -18.98
N LEU A 278 -5.85 2.65 -18.81
CA LEU A 278 -6.25 2.11 -17.52
C LEU A 278 -5.19 2.30 -16.45
N ALA A 279 -3.91 2.06 -16.77
CA ALA A 279 -2.82 2.28 -15.82
C ALA A 279 -2.66 3.77 -15.45
N HIS A 280 -2.87 4.68 -16.41
CA HIS A 280 -2.92 6.12 -16.18
C HIS A 280 -4.08 6.51 -15.24
N GLU A 281 -5.30 6.00 -15.50
CA GLU A 281 -6.47 6.26 -14.66
C GLU A 281 -6.30 5.69 -13.24
N ILE A 282 -5.66 4.53 -13.09
CA ILE A 282 -5.35 3.97 -11.78
C ILE A 282 -4.38 4.88 -11.03
N ALA A 283 -3.29 5.32 -11.66
CA ALA A 283 -2.31 6.23 -11.03
C ALA A 283 -2.98 7.55 -10.60
N TRP A 284 -3.83 8.13 -11.45
CA TRP A 284 -4.65 9.29 -11.12
C TRP A 284 -5.56 9.04 -9.93
N ALA A 285 -6.30 7.92 -9.92
CA ALA A 285 -7.21 7.57 -8.82
C ALA A 285 -6.48 7.47 -7.49
N LEU A 286 -5.30 6.87 -7.48
CA LEU A 286 -4.48 6.70 -6.29
C LEU A 286 -3.93 8.03 -5.76
N GLU A 287 -3.63 9.01 -6.62
CA GLU A 287 -3.16 10.33 -6.19
C GLU A 287 -4.29 11.20 -5.63
N VAL A 288 -5.41 11.34 -6.37
CA VAL A 288 -6.45 12.31 -6.01
C VAL A 288 -7.25 11.93 -4.76
N ASN A 289 -7.19 10.66 -4.35
CA ASN A 289 -7.89 10.15 -3.19
C ASN A 289 -6.98 9.87 -1.98
N GLY A 290 -5.72 10.32 -2.00
CA GLY A 290 -4.81 10.22 -0.86
C GLY A 290 -5.45 10.53 0.49
N PRO A 291 -6.16 11.67 0.67
CA PRO A 291 -6.84 11.99 1.92
C PRO A 291 -7.88 10.96 2.40
N VAL A 292 -8.47 10.19 1.48
CA VAL A 292 -9.43 9.13 1.82
C VAL A 292 -8.71 7.93 2.43
N TYR A 293 -7.52 7.61 1.95
CA TYR A 293 -6.69 6.53 2.52
C TYR A 293 -6.21 6.89 3.92
N THR A 294 -5.70 8.11 4.10
CA THR A 294 -5.17 8.56 5.37
C THR A 294 -6.24 8.66 6.46
N ALA A 295 -7.48 8.99 6.10
CA ALA A 295 -8.59 9.04 7.04
C ALA A 295 -8.97 7.68 7.66
N GLY A 296 -8.62 6.57 7.00
CA GLY A 296 -8.97 5.22 7.45
C GLY A 296 -7.77 4.34 7.82
N GLN A 297 -6.57 4.68 7.34
CA GLN A 297 -5.37 3.84 7.42
C GLN A 297 -4.13 4.73 7.63
N ASP A 298 -3.84 5.10 8.87
CA ASP A 298 -2.73 6.01 9.21
C ASP A 298 -1.38 5.57 8.63
N PHE A 299 -1.13 4.26 8.54
CA PHE A 299 0.10 3.69 7.98
C PHE A 299 0.26 3.96 6.47
N MET A 300 -0.82 4.30 5.75
CA MET A 300 -0.78 4.66 4.33
C MET A 300 -0.56 6.17 4.08
N ARG A 301 -0.41 6.98 5.13
CA ARG A 301 -0.26 8.45 5.02
C ARG A 301 0.91 8.87 4.14
N ALA A 302 1.99 8.07 4.08
CA ALA A 302 3.12 8.32 3.20
C ALA A 302 2.74 8.37 1.72
N MET A 303 1.61 7.75 1.32
CA MET A 303 1.11 7.79 -0.04
C MET A 303 0.71 9.19 -0.51
N ASP A 304 0.44 10.12 0.41
CA ASP A 304 0.14 11.51 0.07
C ASP A 304 1.38 12.26 -0.41
N ASP A 305 2.58 11.79 -0.03
CA ASP A 305 3.84 12.35 -0.50
C ASP A 305 4.11 11.90 -1.94
N LYS A 306 4.39 12.88 -2.81
CA LYS A 306 4.65 12.66 -4.24
C LYS A 306 5.91 11.86 -4.48
N GLU A 307 6.98 12.18 -3.76
CA GLU A 307 8.27 11.52 -3.90
C GLU A 307 8.17 10.08 -3.42
N PHE A 308 7.55 9.84 -2.28
CA PHE A 308 7.31 8.49 -1.79
C PHE A 308 6.51 7.65 -2.79
N ARG A 309 5.43 8.21 -3.35
CA ARG A 309 4.48 7.46 -4.19
C ARG A 309 5.08 6.99 -5.53
N ALA A 310 5.90 7.80 -6.19
CA ALA A 310 6.28 7.55 -7.58
C ALA A 310 7.78 7.62 -7.90
N LEU A 311 8.62 8.15 -6.99
CA LEU A 311 10.06 8.25 -7.22
C LEU A 311 10.82 7.11 -6.53
N ASP A 312 12.01 6.82 -7.03
CA ASP A 312 12.94 5.83 -6.46
C ASP A 312 12.26 4.49 -6.18
N LEU A 313 11.51 3.98 -7.17
CA LEU A 313 10.94 2.65 -7.14
C LEU A 313 11.94 1.66 -7.75
N PRO A 314 12.16 0.47 -7.12
CA PRO A 314 13.17 -0.49 -7.59
C PRO A 314 12.76 -1.23 -8.87
N VAL A 315 11.51 -1.10 -9.30
CA VAL A 315 11.01 -1.62 -10.58
C VAL A 315 10.44 -0.48 -11.43
N PRO A 316 10.49 -0.56 -12.77
CA PRO A 316 10.00 0.50 -13.64
C PRO A 316 8.50 0.78 -13.42
N LEU A 317 8.11 2.05 -13.51
CA LEU A 317 6.71 2.42 -13.62
C LEU A 317 6.09 1.86 -14.90
N HIS A 318 4.80 1.52 -14.86
CA HIS A 318 4.00 1.28 -16.06
C HIS A 318 3.94 2.55 -16.92
N ASP A 319 3.96 2.42 -18.25
CA ASP A 319 4.03 3.58 -19.17
C ASP A 319 2.85 4.54 -18.94
N GLY A 320 1.65 4.05 -18.71
CA GLY A 320 0.49 4.86 -18.36
C GLY A 320 0.64 5.60 -17.04
N ALA A 321 1.15 4.93 -15.99
CA ALA A 321 1.41 5.57 -14.71
C ALA A 321 2.53 6.62 -14.81
N ARG A 322 3.60 6.31 -15.56
CA ARG A 322 4.68 7.26 -15.85
C ARG A 322 4.14 8.49 -16.54
N ARG A 323 3.33 8.34 -17.60
CA ARG A 323 2.70 9.44 -18.33
C ARG A 323 1.89 10.33 -17.38
N TYR A 324 1.07 9.74 -16.51
CA TYR A 324 0.31 10.50 -15.52
C TYR A 324 1.23 11.34 -14.63
N TYR A 325 2.27 10.73 -14.06
CA TYR A 325 3.19 11.43 -13.16
C TYR A 325 4.03 12.50 -13.88
N GLU A 326 4.40 12.30 -15.16
CA GLU A 326 5.03 13.31 -16.01
C GLU A 326 4.10 14.53 -16.22
N GLU A 327 2.81 14.30 -16.50
CA GLU A 327 1.79 15.34 -16.63
C GLU A 327 1.61 16.13 -15.32
N GLN A 328 1.78 15.49 -14.15
CA GLN A 328 1.73 16.14 -12.84
C GLN A 328 3.06 16.77 -12.41
N GLY A 329 4.12 16.69 -13.23
CA GLY A 329 5.40 17.34 -13.00
C GLY A 329 6.29 16.65 -11.97
N TYR A 330 6.17 15.33 -11.79
CA TYR A 330 7.01 14.54 -10.88
C TYR A 330 8.45 14.38 -11.38
N PHE A 331 8.61 14.21 -12.69
CA PHE A 331 9.91 14.08 -13.32
C PHE A 331 10.26 15.40 -14.01
N LYS A 332 11.29 16.07 -13.55
CA LYS A 332 11.83 17.32 -14.12
C LYS A 332 12.97 17.03 -15.10
#